data_ae7cbd766a938b8181654beae2a3091d
#
_entry.id   ae7cbd766a938b8181654beae2a3091d
#
_cell.length_a   1.000
_cell.length_b   1.000
_cell.length_c   1.000
_cell.angle_alpha   90.00
_cell.angle_beta   90.00
_cell.angle_gamma   90.00
#
_symmetry.space_group_name_H-M   'P 1'
#
loop_
_entity.id
_entity.type
_entity.pdbx_description
1 polymer ?
#
loop_
_entity_poly.entity_id
_entity_poly.type
_entity_poly.pdbx_seq_one_letter_code
_entity_poly.pdbx_strand_id
1 'polypeptide(L)'
;MNATVARLHQAMNEHDLERFVAQFAPDYRSRQPAHPGRGFGGRDQVRKNWSAIFAGVPDFSAELVADATDGGTCWSEWAWHGHHADGSALEMRGVIVMELSAEGLIQEGRLYVEPVEQTETIDEAVRKMAMR
;
A
#
# COMPACT_ATOMS: atom_id res chain seq x y z
N MET A 1 -10.44 3.23 14.93
CA MET A 1 -9.53 3.32 13.76
C MET A 1 -8.21 3.94 14.20
N ASN A 2 -7.12 3.45 13.71
CA ASN A 2 -5.79 4.00 13.99
C ASN A 2 -5.65 5.39 13.36
N ALA A 3 -5.18 6.36 14.13
CA ALA A 3 -5.11 7.75 13.67
C ALA A 3 -4.13 7.94 12.50
N THR A 4 -2.99 7.23 12.52
CA THR A 4 -2.01 7.30 11.44
C THR A 4 -2.59 6.74 10.15
N VAL A 5 -3.27 5.60 10.20
CA VAL A 5 -3.92 4.98 9.04
C VAL A 5 -5.02 5.90 8.50
N ALA A 6 -5.77 6.55 9.39
CA ALA A 6 -6.81 7.49 8.97
C ALA A 6 -6.22 8.68 8.20
N ARG A 7 -5.10 9.25 8.69
CA ARG A 7 -4.42 10.35 8.00
C ARG A 7 -3.82 9.91 6.66
N LEU A 8 -3.25 8.70 6.62
CA LEU A 8 -2.71 8.13 5.40
C LEU A 8 -3.80 7.98 4.35
N HIS A 9 -4.94 7.38 4.75
CA HIS A 9 -6.10 7.17 3.90
C HIS A 9 -6.62 8.50 3.33
N GLN A 10 -6.75 9.51 4.18
CA GLN A 10 -7.21 10.82 3.74
C GLN A 10 -6.26 11.45 2.73
N ALA A 11 -4.96 11.42 3.01
CA ALA A 11 -3.94 11.97 2.11
C ALA A 11 -3.94 11.27 0.75
N MET A 12 -4.12 9.95 0.75
CA MET A 12 -4.22 9.17 -0.50
C MET A 12 -5.39 9.67 -1.36
N ASN A 13 -6.57 9.82 -0.77
CA ASN A 13 -7.76 10.20 -1.51
C ASN A 13 -7.79 11.68 -1.91
N GLU A 14 -7.10 12.52 -1.16
CA GLU A 14 -6.94 13.94 -1.51
C GLU A 14 -5.78 14.19 -2.45
N HIS A 15 -4.98 13.17 -2.76
CA HIS A 15 -3.75 13.28 -3.54
C HIS A 15 -2.78 14.31 -2.93
N ASP A 16 -2.76 14.39 -1.61
CA ASP A 16 -1.91 15.30 -0.87
C ASP A 16 -0.57 14.61 -0.58
N LEU A 17 0.36 14.78 -1.51
CA LEU A 17 1.64 14.08 -1.46
C LEU A 17 2.46 14.40 -0.22
N GLU A 18 2.55 15.68 0.16
CA GLU A 18 3.38 16.06 1.30
C GLU A 18 2.77 15.58 2.61
N ARG A 19 1.46 15.59 2.71
CA ARG A 19 0.76 15.06 3.88
C ARG A 19 0.89 13.54 3.98
N PHE A 20 0.87 12.87 2.84
CA PHE A 20 1.11 11.43 2.75
C PHE A 20 2.53 11.10 3.26
N VAL A 21 3.54 11.76 2.72
CA VAL A 21 4.94 11.54 3.08
C VAL A 21 5.19 11.84 4.57
N ALA A 22 4.50 12.83 5.12
CA ALA A 22 4.65 13.23 6.52
C ALA A 22 4.25 12.13 7.50
N GLN A 23 3.51 11.10 7.07
CA GLN A 23 3.13 9.99 7.93
C GLN A 23 4.27 8.99 8.15
N PHE A 24 5.35 9.09 7.40
CA PHE A 24 6.47 8.14 7.44
C PHE A 24 7.63 8.71 8.25
N ALA A 25 8.30 7.84 8.99
CA ALA A 25 9.52 8.22 9.70
C ALA A 25 10.63 8.55 8.69
N PRO A 26 11.57 9.44 9.05
CA PRO A 26 12.71 9.74 8.16
C PRO A 26 13.53 8.52 7.76
N ASP A 27 13.62 7.53 8.65
CA ASP A 27 14.34 6.28 8.44
C ASP A 27 13.42 5.12 8.08
N TYR A 28 12.26 5.41 7.49
CA TYR A 28 11.27 4.42 7.07
C TYR A 28 11.90 3.33 6.21
N ARG A 29 11.43 2.10 6.43
CA ARG A 29 11.84 0.95 5.63
C ARG A 29 10.61 0.25 5.06
N SER A 30 10.62 0.05 3.75
CA SER A 30 9.55 -0.64 3.03
C SER A 30 10.00 -2.00 2.58
N ARG A 31 9.14 -2.98 2.77
CA ARG A 31 9.38 -4.34 2.30
C ARG A 31 8.16 -4.87 1.57
N GLN A 32 8.41 -5.67 0.55
CA GLN A 32 7.39 -6.49 -0.07
C GLN A 32 7.88 -7.93 -0.01
N PRO A 33 7.53 -8.68 1.03
CA PRO A 33 8.13 -10.01 1.26
C PRO A 33 7.96 -11.00 0.10
N ALA A 34 6.88 -10.88 -0.68
CA ALA A 34 6.70 -11.70 -1.88
C ALA A 34 7.52 -11.20 -3.08
N HIS A 35 8.10 -9.99 -3.00
CA HIS A 35 8.92 -9.36 -4.04
C HIS A 35 10.10 -8.66 -3.37
N PRO A 36 11.09 -9.42 -2.86
CA PRO A 36 12.14 -8.83 -2.01
C PRO A 36 12.98 -7.76 -2.71
N GLY A 37 13.07 -7.79 -4.04
CA GLY A 37 13.78 -6.76 -4.80
C GLY A 37 13.11 -5.38 -4.77
N ARG A 38 11.89 -5.27 -4.27
CA ARG A 38 11.16 -3.99 -4.17
C ARG A 38 11.42 -3.25 -2.86
N GLY A 39 12.25 -3.78 -1.97
CA GLY A 39 12.56 -3.13 -0.70
C GLY A 39 13.34 -1.83 -0.89
N PHE A 40 13.06 -0.85 -0.03
CA PHE A 40 13.76 0.44 -0.03
C PHE A 40 13.69 1.10 1.35
N GLY A 41 14.40 2.22 1.50
CA GLY A 41 14.36 3.03 2.71
C GLY A 41 14.22 4.51 2.41
N GLY A 42 13.66 5.24 3.36
CA GLY A 42 13.58 6.69 3.36
C GLY A 42 12.34 7.29 2.71
N ARG A 43 12.10 8.56 3.07
CA ARG A 43 10.95 9.33 2.58
C ARG A 43 11.05 9.72 1.10
N ASP A 44 12.26 9.91 0.59
CA ASP A 44 12.44 10.37 -0.78
C ASP A 44 11.88 9.36 -1.77
N GLN A 45 12.10 8.06 -1.52
CA GLN A 45 11.53 7.04 -2.38
C GLN A 45 10.01 6.94 -2.25
N VAL A 46 9.47 7.13 -1.05
CA VAL A 46 8.02 7.21 -0.83
C VAL A 46 7.43 8.34 -1.69
N ARG A 47 8.06 9.52 -1.63
CA ARG A 47 7.61 10.68 -2.42
C ARG A 47 7.67 10.40 -3.91
N LYS A 48 8.77 9.83 -4.38
CA LYS A 48 8.95 9.47 -5.79
C LYS A 48 7.87 8.50 -6.25
N ASN A 49 7.62 7.45 -5.49
CA ASN A 49 6.65 6.43 -5.84
C ASN A 49 5.23 7.01 -5.94
N TRP A 50 4.81 7.74 -4.94
CA TRP A 50 3.44 8.24 -4.89
C TRP A 50 3.21 9.47 -5.78
N SER A 51 4.26 10.24 -6.05
CA SER A 51 4.20 11.26 -7.10
C SER A 51 3.88 10.61 -8.45
N ALA A 52 4.54 9.49 -8.75
CA ALA A 52 4.31 8.75 -9.98
C ALA A 52 2.90 8.12 -10.03
N ILE A 53 2.43 7.58 -8.91
CA ILE A 53 1.10 6.98 -8.82
C ILE A 53 0.02 8.04 -9.05
N PHE A 54 0.10 9.17 -8.36
CA PHE A 54 -0.89 10.24 -8.52
C PHE A 54 -0.89 10.85 -9.93
N ALA A 55 0.29 10.94 -10.56
CA ALA A 55 0.40 11.43 -11.94
C ALA A 55 -0.12 10.41 -12.96
N GLY A 56 0.19 9.12 -12.76
CA GLY A 56 -0.16 8.08 -13.71
C GLY A 56 -1.61 7.59 -13.58
N VAL A 57 -2.23 7.79 -12.41
CA VAL A 57 -3.61 7.38 -12.12
C VAL A 57 -4.33 8.59 -11.50
N PRO A 58 -4.73 9.58 -12.32
CA PRO A 58 -5.26 10.85 -11.80
C PRO A 58 -6.53 10.72 -10.95
N ASP A 59 -7.29 9.66 -11.15
CA ASP A 59 -8.50 9.36 -10.37
C ASP A 59 -8.25 8.30 -9.29
N PHE A 60 -6.99 8.11 -8.88
CA PHE A 60 -6.66 7.15 -7.83
C PHE A 60 -7.52 7.36 -6.59
N SER A 61 -8.09 6.28 -6.09
CA SER A 61 -8.83 6.26 -4.84
C SER A 61 -8.48 5.03 -4.02
N ALA A 62 -8.51 5.17 -2.71
CA ALA A 62 -8.21 4.10 -1.78
C ALA A 62 -9.39 3.88 -0.84
N GLU A 63 -9.82 2.64 -0.74
CA GLU A 63 -10.78 2.21 0.27
C GLU A 63 -10.01 1.49 1.38
N LEU A 64 -10.20 1.91 2.63
CA LEU A 64 -9.71 1.18 3.79
C LEU A 64 -10.81 0.20 4.19
N VAL A 65 -10.62 -1.07 3.83
CA VAL A 65 -11.63 -2.11 4.03
C VAL A 65 -11.76 -2.49 5.49
N ALA A 66 -10.62 -2.63 6.18
CA ALA A 66 -10.57 -2.99 7.60
C ALA A 66 -9.20 -2.63 8.14
N ASP A 67 -9.12 -2.45 9.45
CA ASP A 67 -7.83 -2.30 10.13
C ASP A 67 -7.90 -2.84 11.55
N ALA A 68 -6.74 -3.21 12.08
CA ALA A 68 -6.59 -3.68 13.45
C ALA A 68 -5.22 -3.24 13.96
N THR A 69 -5.16 -2.88 15.23
CA THR A 69 -3.93 -2.42 15.85
C THR A 69 -3.68 -3.23 17.12
N ASP A 70 -2.44 -3.68 17.28
CA ASP A 70 -1.99 -4.33 18.51
C ASP A 70 -0.62 -3.74 18.86
N GLY A 71 -0.57 -3.00 19.98
CA GLY A 71 0.63 -2.28 20.35
C GLY A 71 1.03 -1.27 19.28
N GLY A 72 2.26 -1.35 18.82
CA GLY A 72 2.79 -0.48 17.76
C GLY A 72 2.56 -1.00 16.35
N THR A 73 1.88 -2.15 16.18
CA THR A 73 1.67 -2.75 14.87
C THR A 73 0.24 -2.55 14.41
N CYS A 74 0.07 -2.07 13.18
CA CYS A 74 -1.23 -1.89 12.56
C CYS A 74 -1.33 -2.72 11.28
N TRP A 75 -2.39 -3.51 11.17
CA TRP A 75 -2.74 -4.25 9.96
C TRP A 75 -3.87 -3.48 9.27
N SER A 76 -3.66 -3.12 8.01
CA SER A 76 -4.65 -2.37 7.23
C SER A 76 -4.93 -3.08 5.92
N GLU A 77 -6.20 -3.31 5.64
CA GLU A 77 -6.63 -3.96 4.40
C GLU A 77 -7.17 -2.90 3.45
N TRP A 78 -6.69 -2.93 2.20
CA TRP A 78 -6.92 -1.89 1.21
C TRP A 78 -7.52 -2.44 -0.08
N ALA A 79 -8.33 -1.60 -0.71
CA ALA A 79 -8.74 -1.76 -2.10
C ALA A 79 -8.42 -0.44 -2.82
N TRP A 80 -7.58 -0.49 -3.84
CA TRP A 80 -7.17 0.68 -4.59
C TRP A 80 -7.76 0.62 -6.00
N HIS A 81 -8.27 1.76 -6.48
CA HIS A 81 -8.96 1.87 -7.76
C HIS A 81 -8.49 3.09 -8.52
N GLY A 82 -8.66 3.03 -9.82
CA GLY A 82 -8.41 4.17 -10.70
C GLY A 82 -8.27 3.72 -12.14
N HIS A 83 -7.82 4.64 -12.98
CA HIS A 83 -7.61 4.39 -14.40
C HIS A 83 -6.28 4.98 -14.85
N HIS A 84 -5.55 4.22 -15.65
CA HIS A 84 -4.35 4.69 -16.35
C HIS A 84 -4.73 5.65 -17.49
N ALA A 85 -3.73 6.34 -18.05
CA ALA A 85 -3.95 7.29 -19.13
C ALA A 85 -4.58 6.66 -20.37
N ASP A 86 -4.33 5.36 -20.61
CA ASP A 86 -4.91 4.61 -21.73
C ASP A 86 -6.34 4.11 -21.45
N GLY A 87 -6.90 4.46 -20.29
CA GLY A 87 -8.24 4.05 -19.88
C GLY A 87 -8.33 2.70 -19.19
N SER A 88 -7.24 1.94 -19.14
CA SER A 88 -7.26 0.64 -18.45
C SER A 88 -7.40 0.84 -16.94
N ALA A 89 -8.13 -0.09 -16.28
CA ALA A 89 -8.40 0.00 -14.86
C ALA A 89 -7.20 -0.40 -14.02
N LEU A 90 -6.95 0.35 -12.95
CA LEU A 90 -6.11 -0.07 -11.84
C LEU A 90 -7.02 -0.66 -10.76
N GLU A 91 -6.79 -1.91 -10.41
CA GLU A 91 -7.47 -2.58 -9.31
C GLU A 91 -6.43 -3.33 -8.50
N MET A 92 -6.25 -2.93 -7.24
CA MET A 92 -5.30 -3.59 -6.34
C MET A 92 -5.96 -3.88 -5.02
N ARG A 93 -5.60 -5.00 -4.42
CA ARG A 93 -6.11 -5.39 -3.10
C ARG A 93 -5.01 -6.02 -2.27
N GLY A 94 -5.10 -5.85 -0.98
CA GLY A 94 -4.20 -6.53 -0.06
C GLY A 94 -4.08 -5.85 1.28
N VAL A 95 -3.03 -6.23 2.00
CA VAL A 95 -2.79 -5.79 3.37
C VAL A 95 -1.44 -5.10 3.46
N ILE A 96 -1.40 -4.02 4.21
CA ILE A 96 -0.16 -3.37 4.62
C ILE A 96 -0.06 -3.49 6.14
N VAL A 97 1.05 -4.06 6.59
CA VAL A 97 1.38 -4.16 8.02
C VAL A 97 2.37 -3.04 8.33
N MET A 98 2.02 -2.18 9.27
CA MET A 98 2.82 -1.01 9.61
C MET A 98 3.30 -1.08 11.05
N GLU A 99 4.61 -0.88 11.25
CA GLU A 99 5.17 -0.69 12.59
C GLU A 99 5.25 0.81 12.84
N LEU A 100 4.61 1.26 13.89
CA LEU A 100 4.51 2.68 14.22
C LEU A 100 5.43 3.06 15.37
N SER A 101 6.03 4.25 15.29
CA SER A 101 6.78 4.83 16.40
C SER A 101 5.86 5.31 17.51
N ALA A 102 6.43 5.69 18.64
CA ALA A 102 5.68 6.28 19.75
C ALA A 102 4.95 7.56 19.34
N GLU A 103 5.49 8.30 18.36
CA GLU A 103 4.87 9.52 17.82
C GLU A 103 3.83 9.23 16.75
N GLY A 104 3.61 7.97 16.40
CA GLY A 104 2.64 7.58 15.37
C GLY A 104 3.16 7.69 13.94
N LEU A 105 4.47 7.75 13.75
CA LEU A 105 5.06 7.71 12.40
C LEU A 105 5.27 6.26 11.96
N ILE A 106 5.12 6.01 10.67
CA ILE A 106 5.34 4.69 10.10
C ILE A 106 6.84 4.44 9.98
N GLN A 107 7.38 3.52 10.76
CA GLN A 107 8.80 3.16 10.73
C GLN A 107 9.09 2.04 9.75
N GLU A 108 8.18 1.09 9.60
CA GLU A 108 8.32 -0.02 8.66
C GLU A 108 6.97 -0.33 8.05
N GLY A 109 6.96 -0.68 6.78
CA GLY A 109 5.79 -1.18 6.08
C GLY A 109 6.12 -2.51 5.41
N ARG A 110 5.24 -3.49 5.60
CA ARG A 110 5.28 -4.74 4.84
C ARG A 110 4.03 -4.77 3.98
N LEU A 111 4.23 -4.74 2.67
CA LEU A 111 3.15 -4.60 1.70
C LEU A 111 2.85 -5.94 1.05
N TYR A 112 1.59 -6.31 1.09
CA TYR A 112 1.04 -7.50 0.44
C TYR A 112 -0.11 -7.09 -0.48
N VAL A 113 0.01 -5.91 -1.10
CA VAL A 113 -1.00 -5.36 -2.01
C VAL A 113 -0.57 -5.71 -3.44
N GLU A 114 -1.46 -6.37 -4.16
CA GLU A 114 -1.17 -6.89 -5.50
C GLU A 114 -2.30 -6.53 -6.47
N PRO A 115 -1.99 -6.46 -7.77
CA PRO A 115 -3.04 -6.31 -8.78
C PRO A 115 -4.03 -7.47 -8.69
N VAL A 116 -5.32 -7.14 -8.85
CA VAL A 116 -6.38 -8.15 -8.82
C VAL A 116 -6.29 -8.97 -10.13
N GLU A 117 -6.21 -10.29 -9.97
CA GLU A 117 -6.27 -11.25 -11.06
C GLU A 117 -7.64 -11.93 -10.98
N GLN A 118 -8.40 -11.96 -12.08
CA GLN A 118 -9.81 -12.31 -12.03
C GLN A 118 -10.16 -13.65 -12.70
N THR A 119 -9.23 -14.26 -13.40
CA THR A 119 -9.56 -15.39 -14.26
C THR A 119 -9.03 -16.74 -13.77
N GLU A 120 -8.00 -16.73 -12.94
CA GLU A 120 -7.43 -17.96 -12.43
C GLU A 120 -8.37 -18.62 -11.40
N THR A 121 -8.66 -19.91 -11.60
CA THR A 121 -9.47 -20.67 -10.66
C THR A 121 -8.63 -21.17 -9.49
N ILE A 122 -9.29 -21.61 -8.43
CA ILE A 122 -8.57 -22.18 -7.27
C ILE A 122 -7.78 -23.44 -7.67
N ASP A 123 -8.35 -24.28 -8.54
CA ASP A 123 -7.65 -25.48 -9.00
C ASP A 123 -6.39 -25.14 -9.80
N GLU A 124 -6.45 -24.13 -10.64
CA GLU A 124 -5.28 -23.66 -11.38
C GLU A 124 -4.21 -23.11 -10.44
N ALA A 125 -4.60 -22.31 -9.44
CA ALA A 125 -3.68 -21.74 -8.46
C ALA A 125 -2.99 -22.84 -7.66
N VAL A 126 -3.75 -23.82 -7.18
CA VAL A 126 -3.20 -24.96 -6.42
C VAL A 126 -2.25 -25.79 -7.27
N ARG A 127 -2.61 -26.00 -8.55
CA ARG A 127 -1.75 -26.76 -9.48
C ARG A 127 -0.41 -26.05 -9.67
N LYS A 128 -0.41 -24.73 -9.86
CA LYS A 128 0.82 -23.95 -9.98
C LYS A 128 1.67 -24.03 -8.73
N MET A 129 1.05 -24.03 -7.56
CA MET A 129 1.76 -24.10 -6.28
C MET A 129 2.38 -25.48 -6.07
N ALA A 130 1.69 -26.53 -6.46
CA ALA A 130 2.07 -27.92 -6.17
C ALA A 130 2.98 -28.55 -7.23
N MET A 131 2.94 -28.07 -8.47
CA MET A 131 3.63 -28.68 -9.61
C MET A 131 4.72 -27.78 -10.15
N ARG A 132 5.91 -28.37 -10.28
CA ARG A 132 7.09 -27.67 -10.82
C ARG A 132 7.71 -28.48 -11.92
#